data_f3f88e1e53c05a3199477991627d4220
#
_entry.id   f3f88e1e53c05a3199477991627d4220
#
_cell.length_a   1.000
_cell.length_b   1.000
_cell.length_c   1.000
_cell.angle_alpha   90.00
_cell.angle_beta   90.00
_cell.angle_gamma   90.00
#
_symmetry.space_group_name_H-M   'P 1'
#
loop_
_entity.id
_entity.type
_entity.pdbx_description
1 polymer ?
#
loop_
_entity_poly.entity_id
_entity_poly.type
_entity_poly.pdbx_seq_one_letter_code
_entity_poly.pdbx_strand_id
1 'polypeptide(L)'
;MNKLRHALLGILFTISLSGCVVYEPMGVQSTVPASFDRSWNAALAAAQDAGIAVSVADRNSGRIYGRYNTANVTIGVIPQADGTLHVQFDAKDLGPQDQGLKDRFVQAYNRRMGR
;
A
#
# COMPACT_ATOMS: atom_id res chain seq x y z
N MET A 1 -20.78 34.97 -46.09
CA MET A 1 -19.66 35.23 -45.22
C MET A 1 -19.96 35.01 -43.74
N ASN A 2 -21.05 35.52 -43.26
CA ASN A 2 -21.37 35.35 -41.84
C ASN A 2 -21.61 33.92 -41.43
N LYS A 3 -22.15 33.10 -42.31
CA LYS A 3 -22.40 31.67 -42.03
C LYS A 3 -21.12 30.88 -41.84
N LEU A 4 -20.06 31.23 -42.54
CA LEU A 4 -18.77 30.56 -42.41
C LEU A 4 -18.10 30.82 -41.08
N ARG A 5 -18.28 32.02 -40.53
CA ARG A 5 -17.71 32.35 -39.23
C ARG A 5 -18.37 31.59 -38.09
N HIS A 6 -19.67 31.41 -38.21
CA HIS A 6 -20.42 30.66 -37.19
C HIS A 6 -20.08 29.17 -37.22
N ALA A 7 -19.84 28.63 -38.40
CA ALA A 7 -19.43 27.22 -38.50
C ALA A 7 -18.04 27.01 -37.90
N LEU A 8 -17.11 27.94 -38.11
CA LEU A 8 -15.78 27.87 -37.54
C LEU A 8 -15.80 27.96 -36.02
N LEU A 9 -16.65 28.79 -35.46
CA LEU A 9 -16.82 28.90 -33.99
C LEU A 9 -17.37 27.63 -33.37
N GLY A 10 -18.28 26.97 -34.06
CA GLY A 10 -18.85 25.71 -33.58
C GLY A 10 -17.84 24.57 -33.54
N ILE A 11 -16.95 24.54 -34.51
CA ILE A 11 -15.88 23.51 -34.59
C ILE A 11 -14.87 23.69 -33.48
N LEU A 12 -14.51 24.92 -33.17
CA LEU A 12 -13.57 25.22 -32.08
C LEU A 12 -14.13 24.79 -30.71
N PHE A 13 -15.42 24.91 -30.51
CA PHE A 13 -16.06 24.58 -29.25
C PHE A 13 -16.05 23.08 -29.00
N THR A 14 -16.22 22.26 -30.02
CA THR A 14 -16.23 20.81 -29.87
C THR A 14 -14.87 20.22 -29.54
N ILE A 15 -13.80 20.82 -29.96
CA ILE A 15 -12.45 20.33 -29.70
C ILE A 15 -12.07 20.47 -28.22
N SER A 16 -12.54 21.52 -27.58
CA SER A 16 -12.20 21.75 -26.17
C SER A 16 -12.87 20.78 -25.21
N LEU A 17 -14.00 20.19 -25.57
CA LEU A 17 -14.71 19.24 -24.73
C LEU A 17 -14.05 17.85 -24.69
N SER A 18 -13.44 17.41 -25.79
CA SER A 18 -12.84 16.09 -25.82
C SER A 18 -11.58 15.96 -24.99
N GLY A 19 -10.90 17.05 -24.69
CA GLY A 19 -9.70 17.04 -23.87
C GLY A 19 -9.97 16.74 -22.38
N CYS A 20 -11.13 17.06 -21.89
CA CYS A 20 -11.46 16.88 -20.48
C CYS A 20 -11.80 15.44 -20.10
N VAL A 21 -12.30 14.65 -21.05
CA VAL A 21 -12.79 13.30 -20.81
C VAL A 21 -11.66 12.30 -20.59
N VAL A 22 -10.52 12.53 -21.24
CA VAL A 22 -9.39 11.59 -21.20
C VAL A 22 -8.74 11.54 -19.82
N TYR A 23 -8.97 12.54 -19.00
CA TYR A 23 -8.29 12.72 -17.74
C TYR A 23 -8.84 11.87 -16.60
N GLU A 24 -10.14 11.58 -16.63
CA GLU A 24 -10.84 10.97 -15.51
C GLU A 24 -10.47 9.52 -15.22
N PRO A 25 -10.25 8.64 -16.20
CA PRO A 25 -10.03 7.22 -15.89
C PRO A 25 -8.78 6.94 -15.10
N MET A 26 -7.84 7.84 -15.05
CA MET A 26 -6.55 7.58 -14.43
C MET A 26 -6.59 7.59 -12.90
N GLY A 27 -7.57 8.25 -12.29
CA GLY A 27 -7.68 8.30 -10.84
C GLY A 27 -8.16 7.01 -10.19
N VAL A 28 -8.79 6.14 -10.96
CA VAL A 28 -9.44 4.94 -10.40
C VAL A 28 -8.47 3.77 -10.25
N GLN A 29 -7.40 3.75 -11.01
CA GLN A 29 -6.53 2.58 -11.13
C GLN A 29 -5.55 2.41 -9.97
N SER A 30 -5.29 3.45 -9.22
CA SER A 30 -4.18 3.47 -8.29
C SER A 30 -4.55 3.08 -6.86
N THR A 31 -5.83 2.89 -6.54
CA THR A 31 -6.26 2.72 -5.15
C THR A 31 -5.81 1.42 -4.52
N VAL A 32 -6.00 0.29 -5.19
CA VAL A 32 -5.67 -1.02 -4.60
C VAL A 32 -4.17 -1.28 -4.59
N PRO A 33 -3.44 -1.07 -5.71
CA PRO A 33 -1.98 -1.23 -5.67
C PRO A 33 -1.30 -0.27 -4.70
N ALA A 34 -1.77 0.98 -4.61
CA ALA A 34 -1.19 1.96 -3.71
C ALA A 34 -1.38 1.56 -2.25
N SER A 35 -2.53 1.01 -1.88
CA SER A 35 -2.78 0.54 -0.53
C SER A 35 -1.88 -0.62 -0.15
N PHE A 36 -1.67 -1.56 -1.05
CA PHE A 36 -0.75 -2.67 -0.81
C PHE A 36 0.68 -2.17 -0.66
N ASP A 37 1.15 -1.33 -1.58
CA ASP A 37 2.50 -0.80 -1.53
C ASP A 37 2.78 -0.06 -0.24
N ARG A 38 1.85 0.77 0.17
CA ARG A 38 1.97 1.53 1.40
C ARG A 38 2.04 0.61 2.62
N SER A 39 1.16 -0.37 2.70
CA SER A 39 1.13 -1.33 3.80
C SER A 39 2.37 -2.22 3.81
N TRP A 40 2.83 -2.65 2.64
CA TRP A 40 4.04 -3.45 2.51
C TRP A 40 5.26 -2.69 3.01
N ASN A 41 5.45 -1.47 2.53
CA ASN A 41 6.58 -0.65 2.94
C ASN A 41 6.50 -0.31 4.44
N ALA A 42 5.31 -0.05 4.94
CA ALA A 42 5.11 0.21 6.37
C ALA A 42 5.45 -1.03 7.22
N ALA A 43 5.06 -2.21 6.76
CA ALA A 43 5.35 -3.46 7.47
C ALA A 43 6.85 -3.76 7.49
N LEU A 44 7.55 -3.57 6.38
CA LEU A 44 9.00 -3.73 6.34
C LEU A 44 9.71 -2.77 7.29
N ALA A 45 9.33 -1.50 7.23
CA ALA A 45 9.92 -0.47 8.10
C ALA A 45 9.60 -0.74 9.57
N ALA A 46 8.38 -1.17 9.86
CA ALA A 46 7.97 -1.50 11.23
C ALA A 46 8.73 -2.70 11.79
N ALA A 47 8.99 -3.70 10.96
CA ALA A 47 9.81 -4.84 11.37
C ALA A 47 11.21 -4.39 11.78
N GLN A 48 11.82 -3.53 10.99
CA GLN A 48 13.13 -2.96 11.30
C GLN A 48 13.08 -2.08 12.55
N ASP A 49 12.06 -1.25 12.69
CA ASP A 49 11.88 -0.41 13.87
C ASP A 49 11.73 -1.24 15.15
N ALA A 50 11.09 -2.39 15.05
CA ALA A 50 10.93 -3.30 16.18
C ALA A 50 12.18 -4.14 16.49
N GLY A 51 13.20 -4.04 15.67
CA GLY A 51 14.45 -4.77 15.87
C GLY A 51 14.47 -6.16 15.25
N ILE A 52 13.52 -6.46 14.35
CA ILE A 52 13.46 -7.75 13.67
C ILE A 52 14.46 -7.77 12.52
N ALA A 53 15.32 -8.78 12.49
CA ALA A 53 16.25 -8.97 11.39
C ALA A 53 15.51 -9.71 10.25
N VAL A 54 15.12 -8.96 9.22
CA VAL A 54 14.38 -9.51 8.08
C VAL A 54 15.34 -10.32 7.21
N SER A 55 15.01 -11.58 6.98
CA SER A 55 15.80 -12.48 6.14
C SER A 55 15.22 -12.63 4.73
N VAL A 56 13.89 -12.67 4.62
CA VAL A 56 13.20 -12.81 3.34
C VAL A 56 12.02 -11.86 3.33
N ALA A 57 11.85 -11.14 2.25
CA ALA A 57 10.68 -10.30 2.00
C ALA A 57 10.12 -10.69 0.64
N ASP A 58 9.10 -11.53 0.63
CA ASP A 58 8.46 -12.00 -0.60
C ASP A 58 7.18 -11.21 -0.85
N ARG A 59 7.31 -10.21 -1.70
CA ARG A 59 6.19 -9.32 -2.02
C ARG A 59 5.06 -10.05 -2.74
N ASN A 60 5.38 -11.04 -3.56
CA ASN A 60 4.37 -11.78 -4.33
C ASN A 60 3.43 -12.57 -3.42
N SER A 61 3.96 -13.20 -2.39
CA SER A 61 3.15 -13.90 -1.41
C SER A 61 2.63 -12.99 -0.28
N GLY A 62 3.15 -11.77 -0.19
CA GLY A 62 2.83 -10.86 0.90
C GLY A 62 3.42 -11.27 2.24
N ARG A 63 4.56 -11.97 2.23
CA ARG A 63 5.16 -12.52 3.44
C ARG A 63 6.53 -11.92 3.71
N ILE A 64 6.78 -11.63 4.97
CA ILE A 64 8.07 -11.18 5.49
C ILE A 64 8.49 -12.17 6.56
N TYR A 65 9.70 -12.69 6.45
CA TYR A 65 10.28 -13.62 7.41
C TYR A 65 11.50 -12.98 8.04
N GLY A 66 11.64 -13.17 9.33
CA GLY A 66 12.77 -12.62 10.05
C GLY A 66 12.99 -13.31 11.39
N ARG A 67 13.96 -12.81 12.14
CA ARG A 67 14.30 -13.32 13.46
C ARG A 67 14.41 -12.18 14.45
N TYR A 68 14.03 -12.48 15.68
CA TYR A 68 14.24 -11.61 16.81
C TYR A 68 14.71 -12.48 17.98
N ASN A 69 15.98 -12.35 18.35
CA ASN A 69 16.62 -13.23 19.33
C ASN A 69 16.40 -14.71 18.93
N THR A 70 15.71 -15.49 19.76
CA THR A 70 15.40 -16.89 19.48
C THR A 70 14.13 -17.08 18.65
N ALA A 71 13.35 -16.03 18.44
CA ALA A 71 12.06 -16.13 17.79
C ALA A 71 12.18 -16.11 16.28
N ASN A 72 11.34 -16.91 15.63
CA ASN A 72 11.09 -16.84 14.20
C ASN A 72 9.82 -16.02 13.96
N VAL A 73 9.94 -14.95 13.19
CA VAL A 73 8.87 -14.00 12.97
C VAL A 73 8.37 -14.11 11.53
N THR A 74 7.06 -14.16 11.39
CA THR A 74 6.39 -14.12 10.09
C THR A 74 5.36 -13.01 10.10
N ILE A 75 5.45 -12.11 9.12
CA ILE A 75 4.50 -11.02 8.94
C ILE A 75 3.83 -11.21 7.60
N GLY A 76 2.50 -11.15 7.57
CA GLY A 76 1.74 -11.24 6.33
C GLY A 76 1.02 -9.94 6.04
N VAL A 77 1.13 -9.46 4.80
CA VAL A 77 0.34 -8.34 4.28
C VAL A 77 -0.56 -8.93 3.21
N ILE A 78 -1.82 -9.18 3.58
CA ILE A 78 -2.70 -10.06 2.80
C ILE A 78 -3.92 -9.26 2.34
N PRO A 79 -4.10 -9.10 1.02
CA PRO A 79 -5.31 -8.51 0.49
C PRO A 79 -6.53 -9.39 0.78
N GLN A 80 -7.61 -8.78 1.19
CA GLN A 80 -8.87 -9.47 1.45
C GLN A 80 -9.80 -9.35 0.24
N ALA A 81 -10.80 -10.24 0.19
CA ALA A 81 -11.77 -10.25 -0.90
C ALA A 81 -12.58 -8.95 -0.99
N ASP A 82 -12.76 -8.25 0.13
CA ASP A 82 -13.51 -6.99 0.19
C ASP A 82 -12.67 -5.75 -0.18
N GLY A 83 -11.42 -5.95 -0.58
CA GLY A 83 -10.51 -4.86 -0.96
C GLY A 83 -9.70 -4.29 0.20
N THR A 84 -9.92 -4.73 1.42
CA THR A 84 -9.09 -4.33 2.56
C THR A 84 -7.81 -5.14 2.64
N LEU A 85 -6.86 -4.66 3.44
CA LEU A 85 -5.61 -5.37 3.72
C LEU A 85 -5.60 -5.83 5.16
N HIS A 86 -5.18 -7.07 5.37
CA HIS A 86 -4.99 -7.64 6.69
C HIS A 86 -3.51 -7.84 6.97
N VAL A 87 -3.01 -7.26 8.05
CA VAL A 87 -1.62 -7.43 8.47
C VAL A 87 -1.60 -8.39 9.64
N GLN A 88 -0.90 -9.50 9.46
CA GLN A 88 -0.76 -10.55 10.47
C GLN A 88 0.66 -10.54 11.03
N PHE A 89 0.78 -10.86 12.30
CA PHE A 89 2.07 -11.02 12.96
C PHE A 89 2.06 -12.34 13.73
N ASP A 90 3.07 -13.16 13.47
CA ASP A 90 3.27 -14.42 14.18
C ASP A 90 4.74 -14.53 14.59
N ALA A 91 4.97 -14.94 15.83
CA ALA A 91 6.30 -15.18 16.35
C ALA A 91 6.32 -16.51 17.10
N LYS A 92 7.23 -17.40 16.69
CA LYS A 92 7.44 -18.71 17.33
C LYS A 92 8.73 -18.67 18.13
N ASP A 93 8.74 -19.38 19.24
CA ASP A 93 9.89 -19.48 20.15
C ASP A 93 10.29 -18.13 20.73
N LEU A 94 9.30 -17.31 21.05
CA LEU A 94 9.50 -16.01 21.65
C LEU A 94 9.94 -16.17 23.11
N GLY A 95 11.05 -15.52 23.46
CA GLY A 95 11.56 -15.55 24.83
C GLY A 95 10.66 -14.82 25.82
N PRO A 96 10.76 -15.11 27.13
CA PRO A 96 9.89 -14.50 28.14
C PRO A 96 9.99 -12.98 28.18
N GLN A 97 11.19 -12.42 27.94
CA GLN A 97 11.39 -10.98 27.94
C GLN A 97 11.00 -10.31 26.62
N ASP A 98 10.64 -11.09 25.61
CA ASP A 98 10.36 -10.58 24.27
C ASP A 98 8.88 -10.54 23.95
N GLN A 99 8.02 -10.75 24.95
CA GLN A 99 6.58 -10.86 24.75
C GLN A 99 5.93 -9.58 24.20
N GLY A 100 6.60 -8.42 24.34
CA GLY A 100 6.11 -7.16 23.80
C GLY A 100 6.44 -6.90 22.34
N LEU A 101 7.04 -7.86 21.64
CA LEU A 101 7.50 -7.67 20.27
C LEU A 101 6.36 -7.33 19.32
N LYS A 102 5.25 -8.07 19.42
CA LYS A 102 4.07 -7.81 18.58
C LYS A 102 3.55 -6.39 18.77
N ASP A 103 3.46 -5.94 20.01
CA ASP A 103 2.95 -4.60 20.29
C ASP A 103 3.88 -3.53 19.72
N ARG A 104 5.19 -3.72 19.85
CA ARG A 104 6.16 -2.81 19.25
C ARG A 104 6.04 -2.75 17.73
N PHE A 105 5.86 -3.91 17.11
CA PHE A 105 5.63 -3.96 15.67
C PHE A 105 4.35 -3.22 15.28
N VAL A 106 3.25 -3.49 15.97
CA VAL A 106 1.96 -2.85 15.67
C VAL A 106 2.05 -1.34 15.83
N GLN A 107 2.67 -0.86 16.89
CA GLN A 107 2.85 0.57 17.10
C GLN A 107 3.70 1.20 15.99
N ALA A 108 4.79 0.56 15.62
CA ALA A 108 5.65 1.03 14.54
C ALA A 108 4.91 1.06 13.20
N TYR A 109 4.15 0.00 12.92
CA TYR A 109 3.33 -0.07 11.71
C TYR A 109 2.32 1.06 11.66
N ASN A 110 1.62 1.30 12.75
CA ASN A 110 0.62 2.36 12.80
C ASN A 110 1.27 3.75 12.59
N ARG A 111 2.41 3.98 13.20
CA ARG A 111 3.15 5.24 12.96
C ARG A 111 3.51 5.41 11.49
N ARG A 112 3.99 4.35 10.85
CA ARG A 112 4.35 4.38 9.43
C ARG A 112 3.14 4.60 8.53
N MET A 113 1.97 4.15 8.96
CA MET A 113 0.71 4.37 8.24
C MET A 113 0.05 5.71 8.57
N GLY A 114 0.59 6.48 9.51
CA GLY A 114 0.03 7.76 9.90
C GLY A 114 -1.16 7.65 10.85
N ARG A 115 -1.17 6.62 11.66
CA ARG A 115 -2.28 6.37 12.61
C ARG A 115 -1.88 6.64 14.04
#